data_1832cda248a1f6cfbfffce474862ab96
#
_entry.id   1832cda248a1f6cfbfffce474862ab96
#
_cell.length_a   1.000
_cell.length_b   1.000
_cell.length_c   1.000
_cell.angle_alpha   90.00
_cell.angle_beta   90.00
_cell.angle_gamma   90.00
#
_symmetry.space_group_name_H-M   'P 1'
#
loop_
_entity.id
_entity.type
_entity.pdbx_description
1 polymer ?
#
loop_
_entity_poly.entity_id
_entity_poly.type
_entity_poly.pdbx_seq_one_letter_code
_entity_poly.pdbx_strand_id
1 'polypeptide(L)'
;GILFMFAASLTFSLMNACVKLLDSMSSMELIFFRHVFTAICIGIWWCFYPPYKTDSKPRKKGGYLRLLMRSLTGGLAMLAMFYNIATISLGTASAFAQTMPIYIVLFTLLFTKERVRLPIILATMIGFVGVICICDIRTESLGIDNIIAGIINGIMMALAYMSLKDLKEYFNESSMIMGFAITMAVVGGVFMFIEIPPLSGFSMPNVREWIGILILGILGTLGQMFLTRAFILAPAGLISPLDYMRIVWGVIFGVMLGDSLPNMMTLSGITLIIVSGVLIAMPVFLQDYKKYKNKSLKP
;
A
#
# COMPACT_ATOMS: atom_id res chain seq x y z
N GLY A 1 -6.16 11.66 8.00
CA GLY A 1 -5.96 10.65 6.94
C GLY A 1 -4.80 11.00 6.01
N ILE A 2 -4.77 12.22 5.46
CA ILE A 2 -3.77 12.66 4.45
C ILE A 2 -2.34 12.47 4.94
N LEU A 3 -1.98 12.99 6.12
CA LEU A 3 -0.62 12.85 6.66
C LEU A 3 -0.22 11.38 6.86
N PHE A 4 -1.15 10.54 7.30
CA PHE A 4 -0.90 9.12 7.44
C PHE A 4 -0.67 8.45 6.09
N MET A 5 -1.33 8.90 5.02
CA MET A 5 -1.09 8.37 3.68
C MET A 5 0.29 8.75 3.14
N PHE A 6 0.74 9.99 3.37
CA PHE A 6 2.13 10.38 3.02
C PHE A 6 3.16 9.57 3.79
N ALA A 7 2.96 9.36 5.10
CA ALA A 7 3.84 8.51 5.90
C ALA A 7 3.83 7.05 5.41
N ALA A 8 2.67 6.52 5.04
CA ALA A 8 2.54 5.18 4.46
C ALA A 8 3.28 5.06 3.13
N SER A 9 3.11 6.03 2.21
CA SER A 9 3.77 6.02 0.91
C SER A 9 5.30 6.04 1.04
N LEU A 10 5.84 6.86 1.94
CA LEU A 10 7.27 6.92 2.23
C LEU A 10 7.77 5.58 2.80
N THR A 11 7.09 5.05 3.80
CA THR A 11 7.51 3.82 4.49
C THR A 11 7.48 2.62 3.56
N PHE A 12 6.45 2.51 2.72
CA PHE A 12 6.36 1.44 1.72
C PHE A 12 7.38 1.59 0.59
N SER A 13 7.75 2.80 0.21
CA SER A 13 8.82 3.00 -0.77
C SER A 13 10.19 2.58 -0.22
N LEU A 14 10.48 2.91 1.04
CA LEU A 14 11.67 2.41 1.74
C LEU A 14 11.66 0.88 1.83
N MET A 15 10.50 0.31 2.15
CA MET A 15 10.33 -1.14 2.17
C MET A 15 10.59 -1.78 0.80
N ASN A 16 10.07 -1.20 -0.29
CA ASN A 16 10.29 -1.69 -1.65
C ASN A 16 11.77 -1.60 -2.08
N ALA A 17 12.47 -0.55 -1.64
CA ALA A 17 13.92 -0.45 -1.82
C ALA A 17 14.66 -1.59 -1.09
N CYS A 18 14.20 -1.95 0.11
CA CYS A 18 14.72 -3.10 0.85
C CYS A 18 14.46 -4.43 0.12
N VAL A 19 13.26 -4.62 -0.45
CA VAL A 19 12.93 -5.80 -1.28
C VAL A 19 13.88 -5.92 -2.46
N LYS A 20 14.21 -4.83 -3.14
CA LYS A 20 15.18 -4.81 -4.26
C LYS A 20 16.57 -5.27 -3.85
N LEU A 21 16.97 -5.07 -2.58
CA LEU A 21 18.26 -5.51 -2.05
C LEU A 21 18.26 -6.98 -1.58
N LEU A 22 17.11 -7.62 -1.51
CA LEU A 22 16.89 -9.01 -1.13
C LEU A 22 16.51 -9.87 -2.35
N ASP A 23 17.20 -9.66 -3.45
CA ASP A 23 16.95 -10.28 -4.76
C ASP A 23 17.17 -11.79 -4.79
N SER A 24 17.93 -12.34 -3.85
CA SER A 24 18.15 -13.77 -3.64
C SER A 24 16.96 -14.52 -3.06
N MET A 25 15.99 -13.79 -2.46
CA MET A 25 14.84 -14.37 -1.77
C MET A 25 13.60 -14.42 -2.66
N SER A 26 12.83 -15.50 -2.55
CA SER A 26 11.57 -15.63 -3.29
C SER A 26 10.48 -14.70 -2.75
N SER A 27 9.48 -14.41 -3.59
CA SER A 27 8.34 -13.54 -3.19
C SER A 27 7.60 -14.11 -1.98
N MET A 28 7.42 -15.43 -1.89
CA MET A 28 6.74 -16.08 -0.77
C MET A 28 7.54 -16.02 0.52
N GLU A 29 8.87 -16.15 0.47
CA GLU A 29 9.74 -15.97 1.64
C GLU A 29 9.64 -14.56 2.19
N LEU A 30 9.72 -13.54 1.32
CA LEU A 30 9.60 -12.15 1.71
C LEU A 30 8.22 -11.86 2.33
N ILE A 31 7.13 -12.44 1.76
CA ILE A 31 5.78 -12.34 2.33
C ILE A 31 5.73 -13.00 3.71
N PHE A 32 6.24 -14.22 3.84
CA PHE A 32 6.26 -14.96 5.10
C PHE A 32 6.99 -14.18 6.20
N PHE A 33 8.27 -13.89 5.98
CA PHE A 33 9.09 -13.22 6.99
C PHE A 33 8.55 -11.84 7.38
N ARG A 34 8.16 -11.04 6.39
CA ARG A 34 7.56 -9.72 6.64
C ARG A 34 6.35 -9.82 7.57
N HIS A 35 5.45 -10.79 7.32
CA HIS A 35 4.22 -10.88 8.09
C HIS A 35 4.41 -11.56 9.44
N VAL A 36 5.37 -12.49 9.58
CA VAL A 36 5.80 -13.00 10.88
C VAL A 36 6.34 -11.85 11.75
N PHE A 37 7.21 -11.00 11.21
CA PHE A 37 7.70 -9.83 11.93
C PHE A 37 6.58 -8.86 12.29
N THR A 38 5.64 -8.61 11.37
CA THR A 38 4.47 -7.77 11.66
C THR A 38 3.65 -8.35 12.82
N ALA A 39 3.40 -9.67 12.81
CA ALA A 39 2.66 -10.34 13.90
C ALA A 39 3.40 -10.24 15.24
N ILE A 40 4.73 -10.41 15.24
CA ILE A 40 5.56 -10.24 16.43
C ILE A 40 5.49 -8.80 16.95
N CYS A 41 5.67 -7.79 16.08
CA CYS A 41 5.61 -6.37 16.46
C CYS A 41 4.25 -5.99 17.06
N ILE A 42 3.15 -6.43 16.43
CA ILE A 42 1.79 -6.18 16.96
C ILE A 42 1.55 -6.98 18.25
N GLY A 43 2.05 -8.20 18.35
CA GLY A 43 1.99 -9.01 19.57
C GLY A 43 2.70 -8.33 20.76
N ILE A 44 3.92 -7.83 20.54
CA ILE A 44 4.66 -7.02 21.53
C ILE A 44 3.87 -5.76 21.89
N TRP A 45 3.33 -5.05 20.91
CA TRP A 45 2.49 -3.87 21.14
C TRP A 45 1.29 -4.21 22.04
N TRP A 46 0.65 -5.37 21.88
CA TRP A 46 -0.49 -5.80 22.68
C TRP A 46 -0.12 -6.13 24.12
N CYS A 47 1.13 -6.48 24.43
CA CYS A 47 1.58 -6.64 25.82
C CYS A 47 1.48 -5.33 26.61
N PHE A 48 1.72 -4.18 25.93
CA PHE A 48 1.67 -2.86 26.56
C PHE A 48 0.30 -2.19 26.39
N TYR A 49 -0.35 -2.38 25.23
CA TYR A 49 -1.61 -1.76 24.83
C TYR A 49 -2.62 -2.81 24.36
N PRO A 50 -3.23 -3.58 25.27
CA PRO A 50 -4.17 -4.63 24.90
C PRO A 50 -5.37 -4.10 24.12
N PRO A 51 -5.80 -4.76 23.03
CA PRO A 51 -6.85 -4.27 22.13
C PRO A 51 -8.19 -4.05 22.83
N TYR A 52 -8.52 -4.88 23.85
CA TYR A 52 -9.77 -4.75 24.60
C TYR A 52 -9.81 -3.54 25.57
N LYS A 53 -8.66 -2.98 25.94
CA LYS A 53 -8.57 -1.79 26.81
C LYS A 53 -8.58 -0.48 26.01
N THR A 54 -8.26 -0.56 24.73
CA THR A 54 -8.10 0.63 23.86
C THR A 54 -9.43 1.05 23.23
N ASP A 55 -10.43 0.16 23.21
CA ASP A 55 -11.73 0.42 22.59
C ASP A 55 -12.72 1.02 23.58
N SER A 56 -13.02 2.30 23.39
CA SER A 56 -14.05 3.02 24.15
C SER A 56 -15.50 2.77 23.65
N LYS A 57 -15.68 2.08 22.53
CA LYS A 57 -16.99 1.79 21.93
C LYS A 57 -17.22 0.31 21.72
N PRO A 58 -18.44 -0.20 21.99
CA PRO A 58 -18.79 -1.59 21.67
C PRO A 58 -18.74 -1.81 20.17
N ARG A 59 -18.04 -2.86 19.74
CA ARG A 59 -17.93 -3.26 18.34
C ARG A 59 -18.96 -4.34 18.01
N LYS A 60 -19.33 -4.41 16.73
CA LYS A 60 -20.19 -5.49 16.23
C LYS A 60 -19.46 -6.83 16.38
N LYS A 61 -20.20 -7.88 16.79
CA LYS A 61 -19.65 -9.24 16.85
C LYS A 61 -19.58 -9.85 15.44
N GLY A 62 -18.61 -10.73 15.23
CA GLY A 62 -18.38 -11.40 13.95
C GLY A 62 -17.39 -10.63 13.07
N GLY A 63 -17.57 -10.71 11.76
CA GLY A 63 -16.70 -10.01 10.78
C GLY A 63 -15.43 -10.77 10.40
N TYR A 64 -15.16 -11.96 10.98
CA TYR A 64 -13.96 -12.75 10.66
C TYR A 64 -13.86 -13.14 9.19
N LEU A 65 -14.98 -13.49 8.55
CA LEU A 65 -14.99 -13.79 7.12
C LEU A 65 -14.61 -12.55 6.29
N ARG A 66 -15.09 -11.35 6.68
CA ARG A 66 -14.70 -10.08 6.03
C ARG A 66 -13.22 -9.79 6.21
N LEU A 67 -12.67 -10.05 7.40
CA LEU A 67 -11.25 -9.90 7.68
C LEU A 67 -10.42 -10.88 6.85
N LEU A 68 -10.86 -12.15 6.74
CA LEU A 68 -10.22 -13.15 5.90
C LEU A 68 -10.25 -12.74 4.43
N MET A 69 -11.41 -12.33 3.89
CA MET A 69 -11.53 -11.85 2.51
C MET A 69 -10.61 -10.65 2.23
N ARG A 70 -10.56 -9.68 3.15
CA ARG A 70 -9.61 -8.55 3.06
C ARG A 70 -8.16 -9.05 3.05
N SER A 71 -7.84 -10.04 3.85
CA SER A 71 -6.49 -10.58 3.94
C SER A 71 -6.11 -11.33 2.66
N LEU A 72 -7.00 -12.14 2.12
CA LEU A 72 -6.78 -12.88 0.88
C LEU A 72 -6.68 -11.94 -0.33
N THR A 73 -7.56 -10.95 -0.45
CA THR A 73 -7.48 -9.95 -1.54
C THR A 73 -6.19 -9.15 -1.45
N GLY A 74 -5.81 -8.67 -0.26
CA GLY A 74 -4.56 -7.96 -0.05
C GLY A 74 -3.32 -8.83 -0.29
N GLY A 75 -3.38 -10.11 0.07
CA GLY A 75 -2.33 -11.08 -0.18
C GLY A 75 -2.16 -11.40 -1.66
N LEU A 76 -3.25 -11.63 -2.37
CA LEU A 76 -3.21 -11.87 -3.82
C LEU A 76 -2.68 -10.63 -4.58
N ALA A 77 -3.08 -9.43 -4.16
CA ALA A 77 -2.53 -8.20 -4.70
C ALA A 77 -1.01 -8.12 -4.51
N MET A 78 -0.53 -8.43 -3.30
CA MET A 78 0.90 -8.38 -2.99
C MET A 78 1.69 -9.45 -3.75
N LEU A 79 1.14 -10.65 -3.89
CA LEU A 79 1.76 -11.73 -4.67
C LEU A 79 1.91 -11.32 -6.14
N ALA A 80 0.85 -10.78 -6.74
CA ALA A 80 0.85 -10.29 -8.12
C ALA A 80 1.86 -9.14 -8.32
N MET A 81 2.00 -8.24 -7.32
CA MET A 81 3.00 -7.19 -7.34
C MET A 81 4.42 -7.76 -7.28
N PHE A 82 4.69 -8.70 -6.39
CA PHE A 82 6.02 -9.28 -6.23
C PHE A 82 6.42 -10.10 -7.45
N TYR A 83 5.46 -10.82 -8.07
CA TYR A 83 5.68 -11.48 -9.36
C TYR A 83 6.16 -10.47 -10.43
N ASN A 84 5.47 -9.34 -10.56
CA ASN A 84 5.88 -8.31 -11.50
C ASN A 84 7.24 -7.69 -11.13
N ILE A 85 7.54 -7.45 -9.87
CA ILE A 85 8.85 -6.95 -9.43
C ILE A 85 9.98 -7.92 -9.80
N ALA A 86 9.70 -9.21 -9.76
CA ALA A 86 10.68 -10.24 -10.07
C ALA A 86 10.88 -10.48 -11.60
N THR A 87 9.90 -10.11 -12.43
CA THR A 87 9.89 -10.47 -13.87
C THR A 87 10.00 -9.29 -14.82
N ILE A 88 9.67 -8.06 -14.37
CA ILE A 88 9.76 -6.83 -15.16
C ILE A 88 10.42 -5.71 -14.34
N SER A 89 10.68 -4.56 -14.97
CA SER A 89 11.30 -3.44 -14.26
C SER A 89 10.45 -2.97 -13.07
N LEU A 90 11.12 -2.51 -12.02
CA LEU A 90 10.46 -1.99 -10.81
C LEU A 90 9.53 -0.80 -11.14
N GLY A 91 9.92 0.02 -12.13
CA GLY A 91 9.10 1.14 -12.62
C GLY A 91 7.77 0.66 -13.18
N THR A 92 7.79 -0.29 -14.12
CA THR A 92 6.60 -0.86 -14.76
C THR A 92 5.74 -1.63 -13.75
N ALA A 93 6.33 -2.44 -12.88
CA ALA A 93 5.61 -3.12 -11.79
C ALA A 93 4.92 -2.11 -10.86
N SER A 94 5.61 -1.01 -10.52
CA SER A 94 5.03 0.07 -9.71
C SER A 94 3.89 0.79 -10.42
N ALA A 95 3.96 0.98 -11.75
CA ALA A 95 2.86 1.56 -12.53
C ALA A 95 1.59 0.74 -12.42
N PHE A 96 1.68 -0.58 -12.53
CA PHE A 96 0.53 -1.46 -12.33
C PHE A 96 -0.06 -1.33 -10.92
N ALA A 97 0.77 -1.31 -9.88
CA ALA A 97 0.29 -1.12 -8.51
C ALA A 97 -0.44 0.23 -8.34
N GLN A 98 0.02 1.26 -9.02
CA GLN A 98 -0.58 2.59 -8.98
C GLN A 98 -1.83 2.76 -9.87
N THR A 99 -2.33 1.70 -10.50
CA THR A 99 -3.69 1.69 -11.06
C THR A 99 -4.76 1.57 -9.97
N MET A 100 -4.41 1.11 -8.77
CA MET A 100 -5.33 0.93 -7.63
C MET A 100 -6.22 2.14 -7.32
N PRO A 101 -5.75 3.41 -7.27
CA PRO A 101 -6.61 4.56 -7.02
C PRO A 101 -7.72 4.73 -8.05
N ILE A 102 -7.49 4.37 -9.32
CA ILE A 102 -8.50 4.41 -10.37
C ILE A 102 -9.61 3.41 -10.05
N TYR A 103 -9.25 2.17 -9.69
CA TYR A 103 -10.24 1.15 -9.29
C TYR A 103 -11.00 1.56 -8.03
N ILE A 104 -10.34 2.19 -7.04
CA ILE A 104 -11.03 2.71 -5.85
C ILE A 104 -12.07 3.77 -6.23
N VAL A 105 -11.71 4.75 -7.09
CA VAL A 105 -12.65 5.77 -7.56
C VAL A 105 -13.81 5.10 -8.31
N LEU A 106 -13.52 4.18 -9.22
CA LEU A 106 -14.54 3.44 -10.00
C LEU A 106 -15.48 2.65 -9.07
N PHE A 107 -14.96 1.87 -8.15
CA PHE A 107 -15.76 1.07 -7.23
C PHE A 107 -16.54 1.95 -6.24
N THR A 108 -15.98 3.08 -5.82
CA THR A 108 -16.70 4.06 -5.00
C THR A 108 -17.92 4.60 -5.74
N LEU A 109 -17.79 4.93 -7.02
CA LEU A 109 -18.90 5.43 -7.84
C LEU A 109 -19.95 4.33 -8.11
N LEU A 110 -19.53 3.07 -8.26
CA LEU A 110 -20.44 1.97 -8.63
C LEU A 110 -21.13 1.34 -7.41
N PHE A 111 -20.43 1.16 -6.30
CA PHE A 111 -20.90 0.31 -5.20
C PHE A 111 -21.12 1.05 -3.88
N THR A 112 -20.62 2.28 -3.73
CA THR A 112 -20.81 3.03 -2.49
C THR A 112 -21.77 4.18 -2.68
N LYS A 113 -22.41 4.62 -1.59
CA LYS A 113 -23.23 5.85 -1.58
C LYS A 113 -22.38 7.11 -1.42
N GLU A 114 -21.05 6.98 -1.36
CA GLU A 114 -20.15 8.10 -1.23
C GLU A 114 -19.98 8.80 -2.58
N ARG A 115 -20.21 10.11 -2.61
CA ARG A 115 -20.03 10.91 -3.83
C ARG A 115 -18.57 11.34 -3.95
N VAL A 116 -17.87 10.84 -4.95
CA VAL A 116 -16.56 11.37 -5.31
C VAL A 116 -16.76 12.66 -6.11
N ARG A 117 -16.16 13.74 -5.64
CA ARG A 117 -16.26 15.05 -6.31
C ARG A 117 -15.47 15.04 -7.62
N LEU A 118 -16.01 15.66 -8.66
CA LEU A 118 -15.36 15.73 -9.97
C LEU A 118 -13.87 16.19 -9.92
N PRO A 119 -13.48 17.19 -9.09
CA PRO A 119 -12.05 17.57 -8.98
C PRO A 119 -11.15 16.43 -8.49
N ILE A 120 -11.66 15.51 -7.65
CA ILE A 120 -10.89 14.35 -7.17
C ILE A 120 -10.69 13.35 -8.32
N ILE A 121 -11.72 13.12 -9.13
CA ILE A 121 -11.63 12.24 -10.30
C ILE A 121 -10.59 12.79 -11.29
N LEU A 122 -10.67 14.08 -11.61
CA LEU A 122 -9.72 14.73 -12.50
C LEU A 122 -8.28 14.71 -11.95
N ALA A 123 -8.11 14.99 -10.65
CA ALA A 123 -6.80 14.91 -10.00
C ALA A 123 -6.24 13.48 -10.03
N THR A 124 -7.09 12.46 -9.82
CA THR A 124 -6.69 11.04 -9.92
C THR A 124 -6.20 10.71 -11.33
N MET A 125 -6.88 11.19 -12.38
CA MET A 125 -6.46 11.00 -13.77
C MET A 125 -5.14 11.73 -14.08
N ILE A 126 -4.98 12.96 -13.60
CA ILE A 126 -3.72 13.73 -13.76
C ILE A 126 -2.56 12.96 -13.08
N GLY A 127 -2.75 12.50 -11.86
CA GLY A 127 -1.74 11.72 -11.15
C GLY A 127 -1.38 10.42 -11.87
N PHE A 128 -2.37 9.74 -12.45
CA PHE A 128 -2.13 8.51 -13.22
C PHE A 128 -1.36 8.79 -14.53
N VAL A 129 -1.65 9.87 -15.23
CA VAL A 129 -0.83 10.30 -16.38
C VAL A 129 0.61 10.54 -15.94
N GLY A 130 0.82 11.17 -14.76
CA GLY A 130 2.15 11.32 -14.17
C GLY A 130 2.85 9.98 -13.92
N VAL A 131 2.11 8.96 -13.42
CA VAL A 131 2.64 7.60 -13.26
C VAL A 131 3.11 7.02 -14.58
N ILE A 132 2.31 7.12 -15.65
CA ILE A 132 2.67 6.63 -16.99
C ILE A 132 3.93 7.34 -17.53
N CYS A 133 4.07 8.65 -17.26
CA CYS A 133 5.27 9.40 -17.67
C CYS A 133 6.55 8.95 -16.96
N ILE A 134 6.44 8.51 -15.68
CA ILE A 134 7.60 8.02 -14.92
C ILE A 134 7.99 6.60 -15.35
N CYS A 135 6.98 5.77 -15.58
CA CYS A 135 7.17 4.38 -15.94
C CYS A 135 7.28 4.28 -17.46
N ASP A 136 8.48 4.17 -17.99
CA ASP A 136 8.73 4.09 -19.45
C ASP A 136 8.28 2.72 -20.02
N ILE A 137 6.94 2.52 -20.03
CA ILE A 137 6.28 1.28 -20.47
C ILE A 137 6.60 0.94 -21.94
N ARG A 138 7.11 1.91 -22.71
CA ARG A 138 7.34 1.75 -24.15
C ARG A 138 8.55 0.89 -24.49
N THR A 139 9.46 0.70 -23.56
CA THR A 139 10.76 0.02 -23.80
C THR A 139 10.74 -1.46 -23.44
N GLU A 140 9.71 -1.97 -22.77
CA GLU A 140 9.63 -3.36 -22.34
C GLU A 140 8.60 -4.16 -23.16
N SER A 141 8.99 -5.35 -23.60
CA SER A 141 8.06 -6.35 -24.12
C SER A 141 7.35 -7.03 -22.94
N LEU A 142 6.15 -6.54 -22.59
CA LEU A 142 5.36 -7.10 -21.50
C LEU A 142 4.73 -8.44 -21.92
N GLY A 143 4.98 -9.49 -21.14
CA GLY A 143 4.23 -10.73 -21.24
C GLY A 143 2.76 -10.55 -20.84
N ILE A 144 1.87 -11.36 -21.38
CA ILE A 144 0.45 -11.32 -21.05
C ILE A 144 0.19 -11.64 -19.56
N ASP A 145 1.02 -12.49 -18.97
CA ASP A 145 1.04 -12.85 -17.55
C ASP A 145 1.37 -11.64 -16.66
N ASN A 146 2.30 -10.77 -17.06
CA ASN A 146 2.61 -9.53 -16.33
C ASN A 146 1.46 -8.54 -16.37
N ILE A 147 0.78 -8.44 -17.51
CA ILE A 147 -0.41 -7.57 -17.66
C ILE A 147 -1.55 -8.08 -16.76
N ILE A 148 -1.81 -9.39 -16.79
CA ILE A 148 -2.84 -10.01 -15.93
C ILE A 148 -2.50 -9.83 -14.45
N ALA A 149 -1.26 -10.10 -14.06
CA ALA A 149 -0.81 -9.89 -12.69
C ALA A 149 -0.96 -8.41 -12.26
N GLY A 150 -0.61 -7.47 -13.15
CA GLY A 150 -0.76 -6.03 -12.90
C GLY A 150 -2.23 -5.61 -12.68
N ILE A 151 -3.14 -6.10 -13.49
CA ILE A 151 -4.58 -5.85 -13.36
C ILE A 151 -5.12 -6.46 -12.06
N ILE A 152 -4.76 -7.71 -11.76
CA ILE A 152 -5.13 -8.39 -10.51
C ILE A 152 -4.60 -7.60 -9.31
N ASN A 153 -3.36 -7.14 -9.34
CA ASN A 153 -2.78 -6.32 -8.28
C ASN A 153 -3.65 -5.09 -8.00
N GLY A 154 -3.93 -4.27 -9.02
CA GLY A 154 -4.70 -3.04 -8.88
C GLY A 154 -6.11 -3.27 -8.34
N ILE A 155 -6.85 -4.23 -8.89
CA ILE A 155 -8.22 -4.56 -8.48
C ILE A 155 -8.25 -5.12 -7.05
N MET A 156 -7.42 -6.11 -6.75
CA MET A 156 -7.41 -6.76 -5.44
C MET A 156 -6.94 -5.83 -4.33
N MET A 157 -5.97 -4.96 -4.63
CA MET A 157 -5.53 -3.91 -3.72
C MET A 157 -6.67 -2.92 -3.42
N ALA A 158 -7.42 -2.49 -4.44
CA ALA A 158 -8.56 -1.59 -4.28
C ALA A 158 -9.64 -2.21 -3.38
N LEU A 159 -10.02 -3.46 -3.60
CA LEU A 159 -10.99 -4.18 -2.77
C LEU A 159 -10.50 -4.33 -1.33
N ALA A 160 -9.23 -4.68 -1.13
CA ALA A 160 -8.64 -4.82 0.19
C ALA A 160 -8.67 -3.50 0.98
N TYR A 161 -8.35 -2.38 0.36
CA TYR A 161 -8.29 -1.08 1.03
C TYR A 161 -9.67 -0.48 1.28
N MET A 162 -10.62 -0.63 0.36
CA MET A 162 -11.99 -0.19 0.56
C MET A 162 -12.66 -0.90 1.74
N SER A 163 -12.35 -2.19 1.96
CA SER A 163 -12.92 -2.97 3.06
C SER A 163 -12.46 -2.51 4.46
N LEU A 164 -11.36 -1.76 4.58
CA LEU A 164 -10.82 -1.29 5.86
C LEU A 164 -11.80 -0.40 6.63
N LYS A 165 -12.58 0.41 5.90
CA LYS A 165 -13.56 1.31 6.52
C LYS A 165 -14.72 0.54 7.16
N ASP A 166 -15.18 -0.53 6.54
CA ASP A 166 -16.26 -1.38 7.06
C ASP A 166 -15.76 -2.25 8.22
N LEU A 167 -14.53 -2.75 8.11
CA LEU A 167 -13.92 -3.59 9.14
C LEU A 167 -13.71 -2.87 10.48
N LYS A 168 -13.57 -1.54 10.49
CA LYS A 168 -13.45 -0.78 11.75
C LYS A 168 -14.68 -0.89 12.67
N GLU A 169 -15.84 -1.31 12.15
CA GLU A 169 -17.02 -1.56 12.96
C GLU A 169 -16.90 -2.85 13.78
N TYR A 170 -16.03 -3.78 13.34
CA TYR A 170 -15.83 -5.10 13.94
C TYR A 170 -14.52 -5.22 14.69
N PHE A 171 -13.46 -4.62 14.18
CA PHE A 171 -12.08 -4.76 14.68
C PHE A 171 -11.42 -3.40 14.88
N ASN A 172 -10.48 -3.32 15.82
CA ASN A 172 -9.57 -2.19 15.92
C ASN A 172 -8.44 -2.30 14.87
N GLU A 173 -7.67 -1.22 14.68
CA GLU A 173 -6.60 -1.15 13.69
C GLU A 173 -5.57 -2.27 13.88
N SER A 174 -5.11 -2.50 15.11
CA SER A 174 -4.11 -3.51 15.39
C SER A 174 -4.61 -4.94 15.17
N SER A 175 -5.89 -5.22 15.47
CA SER A 175 -6.51 -6.53 15.20
C SER A 175 -6.66 -6.79 13.70
N MET A 176 -6.99 -5.75 12.89
CA MET A 176 -7.03 -5.88 11.43
C MET A 176 -5.65 -6.20 10.85
N ILE A 177 -4.61 -5.52 11.35
CA ILE A 177 -3.22 -5.74 10.92
C ILE A 177 -2.75 -7.13 11.35
N MET A 178 -3.04 -7.54 12.60
CA MET A 178 -2.70 -8.87 13.09
C MET A 178 -3.37 -9.98 12.27
N GLY A 179 -4.67 -9.85 11.99
CA GLY A 179 -5.41 -10.82 11.17
C GLY A 179 -4.82 -10.95 9.76
N PHE A 180 -4.45 -9.84 9.14
CA PHE A 180 -3.75 -9.84 7.86
C PHE A 180 -2.37 -10.51 7.97
N ALA A 181 -1.60 -10.17 8.99
CA ALA A 181 -0.27 -10.72 9.21
C ALA A 181 -0.30 -12.23 9.41
N ILE A 182 -1.19 -12.74 10.26
CA ILE A 182 -1.34 -14.18 10.49
C ILE A 182 -1.75 -14.90 9.20
N THR A 183 -2.76 -14.39 8.48
CA THR A 183 -3.22 -15.00 7.22
C THR A 183 -2.08 -15.08 6.20
N MET A 184 -1.32 -14.00 6.04
CA MET A 184 -0.23 -13.96 5.06
C MET A 184 1.01 -14.75 5.51
N ALA A 185 1.29 -14.84 6.81
CA ALA A 185 2.34 -15.71 7.33
C ALA A 185 2.00 -17.19 7.08
N VAL A 186 0.74 -17.59 7.27
CA VAL A 186 0.30 -18.97 6.98
C VAL A 186 0.38 -19.25 5.47
N VAL A 187 -0.16 -18.37 4.63
CA VAL A 187 -0.12 -18.54 3.16
C VAL A 187 1.33 -18.57 2.67
N GLY A 188 2.15 -17.58 3.03
CA GLY A 188 3.56 -17.53 2.64
C GLY A 188 4.33 -18.75 3.14
N GLY A 189 4.12 -19.15 4.41
CA GLY A 189 4.77 -20.31 5.02
C GLY A 189 4.41 -21.64 4.36
N VAL A 190 3.17 -21.82 3.89
CA VAL A 190 2.75 -23.02 3.16
C VAL A 190 3.33 -23.03 1.74
N PHE A 191 3.18 -21.91 1.03
CA PHE A 191 3.52 -21.85 -0.38
C PHE A 191 5.03 -21.68 -0.65
N MET A 192 5.84 -21.17 0.31
CA MET A 192 7.28 -21.03 0.09
C MET A 192 8.01 -22.36 -0.13
N PHE A 193 7.44 -23.49 0.34
CA PHE A 193 8.00 -24.83 0.11
C PHE A 193 7.59 -25.48 -1.22
N ILE A 194 6.73 -24.82 -1.99
CA ILE A 194 6.34 -25.26 -3.33
C ILE A 194 7.24 -24.52 -4.32
N GLU A 195 8.10 -25.23 -5.07
CA GLU A 195 9.01 -24.60 -6.02
C GLU A 195 8.28 -24.13 -7.28
N ILE A 196 8.04 -22.84 -7.38
CA ILE A 196 7.48 -22.14 -8.56
C ILE A 196 8.30 -20.85 -8.78
N PRO A 197 9.46 -20.90 -9.46
CA PRO A 197 10.25 -19.69 -9.71
C PRO A 197 9.48 -18.65 -10.56
N PRO A 198 9.63 -17.36 -10.30
CA PRO A 198 10.35 -16.71 -9.18
C PRO A 198 9.48 -16.50 -7.92
N LEU A 199 8.26 -17.07 -7.89
CA LEU A 199 7.26 -16.81 -6.86
C LEU A 199 7.59 -17.45 -5.53
N SER A 200 8.05 -18.68 -5.57
CA SER A 200 8.26 -19.50 -4.39
C SER A 200 9.48 -20.38 -4.52
N GLY A 201 10.04 -20.71 -3.41
CA GLY A 201 11.24 -21.48 -3.17
C GLY A 201 11.77 -21.06 -1.81
N PHE A 202 12.42 -21.93 -1.07
CA PHE A 202 13.00 -21.60 0.24
C PHE A 202 14.51 -21.74 0.18
N SER A 203 15.20 -20.68 0.57
CA SER A 203 16.63 -20.65 0.83
C SER A 203 16.90 -20.14 2.24
N MET A 204 17.87 -20.74 2.94
CA MET A 204 18.18 -20.27 4.30
C MET A 204 18.81 -18.89 4.25
N PRO A 205 18.20 -17.85 4.87
CA PRO A 205 18.74 -16.51 4.80
C PRO A 205 20.11 -16.40 5.46
N ASN A 206 21.03 -15.70 4.81
CA ASN A 206 22.32 -15.35 5.39
C ASN A 206 22.21 -14.14 6.36
N VAL A 207 23.28 -13.79 7.05
CA VAL A 207 23.27 -12.72 8.06
C VAL A 207 22.82 -11.38 7.49
N ARG A 208 23.23 -11.04 6.26
CA ARG A 208 22.83 -9.79 5.58
C ARG A 208 21.34 -9.79 5.27
N GLU A 209 20.83 -10.92 4.80
CA GLU A 209 19.40 -11.11 4.51
C GLU A 209 18.55 -11.02 5.77
N TRP A 210 19.00 -11.57 6.90
CA TRP A 210 18.32 -11.42 8.18
C TRP A 210 18.18 -9.96 8.63
N ILE A 211 19.21 -9.16 8.43
CA ILE A 211 19.14 -7.71 8.70
C ILE A 211 18.11 -7.05 7.76
N GLY A 212 18.13 -7.40 6.47
CA GLY A 212 17.16 -6.93 5.49
C GLY A 212 15.72 -7.31 5.84
N ILE A 213 15.48 -8.56 6.26
CA ILE A 213 14.20 -9.08 6.72
C ILE A 213 13.68 -8.27 7.94
N LEU A 214 14.56 -7.99 8.90
CA LEU A 214 14.19 -7.19 10.08
C LEU A 214 13.74 -5.78 9.67
N ILE A 215 14.52 -5.11 8.81
CA ILE A 215 14.17 -3.78 8.30
C ILE A 215 12.87 -3.83 7.50
N LEU A 216 12.72 -4.82 6.61
CA LEU A 216 11.52 -5.07 5.83
C LEU A 216 10.28 -5.23 6.73
N GLY A 217 10.40 -6.01 7.79
CA GLY A 217 9.33 -6.26 8.75
C GLY A 217 8.91 -5.00 9.51
N ILE A 218 9.87 -4.21 10.00
CA ILE A 218 9.61 -2.94 10.68
C ILE A 218 8.93 -1.95 9.73
N LEU A 219 9.51 -1.71 8.55
CA LEU A 219 8.97 -0.79 7.56
C LEU A 219 7.59 -1.25 7.07
N GLY A 220 7.41 -2.55 6.83
CA GLY A 220 6.13 -3.13 6.44
C GLY A 220 5.05 -2.95 7.51
N THR A 221 5.40 -3.11 8.79
CA THR A 221 4.47 -2.90 9.92
C THR A 221 4.07 -1.43 10.04
N LEU A 222 5.04 -0.52 10.05
CA LEU A 222 4.78 0.92 10.12
C LEU A 222 3.94 1.40 8.93
N GLY A 223 4.31 1.00 7.71
CA GLY A 223 3.57 1.33 6.50
C GLY A 223 2.12 0.83 6.56
N GLN A 224 1.92 -0.40 7.04
CA GLN A 224 0.59 -0.99 7.18
C GLN A 224 -0.24 -0.27 8.26
N MET A 225 0.36 0.15 9.38
CA MET A 225 -0.32 0.94 10.42
C MET A 225 -0.74 2.30 9.87
N PHE A 226 0.15 3.04 9.22
CA PHE A 226 -0.16 4.34 8.65
C PHE A 226 -1.23 4.25 7.56
N LEU A 227 -1.13 3.27 6.67
CA LEU A 227 -2.10 3.05 5.60
C LEU A 227 -3.48 2.69 6.15
N THR A 228 -3.56 1.72 7.06
CA THR A 228 -4.82 1.31 7.67
C THR A 228 -5.50 2.50 8.34
N ARG A 229 -4.73 3.30 9.10
CA ARG A 229 -5.23 4.51 9.75
C ARG A 229 -5.68 5.57 8.75
N ALA A 230 -4.97 5.75 7.64
CA ALA A 230 -5.36 6.69 6.58
C ALA A 230 -6.75 6.37 6.03
N PHE A 231 -7.00 5.11 5.66
CA PHE A 231 -8.28 4.65 5.10
C PHE A 231 -9.43 4.61 6.13
N ILE A 232 -9.13 4.43 7.42
CA ILE A 232 -10.12 4.53 8.49
C ILE A 232 -10.56 5.97 8.74
N LEU A 233 -9.63 6.94 8.65
CA LEU A 233 -9.86 8.34 8.99
C LEU A 233 -10.45 9.17 7.85
N ALA A 234 -10.37 8.72 6.60
CA ALA A 234 -10.85 9.47 5.45
C ALA A 234 -11.44 8.57 4.37
N PRO A 235 -12.33 9.11 3.50
CA PRO A 235 -12.92 8.35 2.39
C PRO A 235 -11.86 7.79 1.45
N ALA A 236 -12.03 6.54 1.01
CA ALA A 236 -11.07 5.85 0.15
C ALA A 236 -10.80 6.61 -1.16
N GLY A 237 -11.85 7.14 -1.81
CA GLY A 237 -11.71 7.91 -3.05
C GLY A 237 -10.92 9.22 -2.90
N LEU A 238 -10.83 9.79 -1.66
CA LEU A 238 -10.01 10.97 -1.39
C LEU A 238 -8.55 10.60 -1.10
N ILE A 239 -8.34 9.50 -0.39
CA ILE A 239 -7.02 9.11 0.14
C ILE A 239 -6.20 8.36 -0.89
N SER A 240 -6.83 7.51 -1.72
CA SER A 240 -6.11 6.61 -2.61
C SER A 240 -5.21 7.31 -3.63
N PRO A 241 -5.58 8.44 -4.27
CA PRO A 241 -4.68 9.08 -5.22
C PRO A 241 -3.42 9.67 -4.61
N LEU A 242 -3.44 9.93 -3.28
CA LEU A 242 -2.25 10.41 -2.58
C LEU A 242 -1.15 9.34 -2.49
N ASP A 243 -1.51 8.06 -2.68
CA ASP A 243 -0.54 6.97 -2.72
C ASP A 243 0.38 7.02 -3.95
N TYR A 244 0.03 7.80 -4.99
CA TYR A 244 0.94 8.08 -6.12
C TYR A 244 2.30 8.65 -5.68
N MET A 245 2.35 9.33 -4.52
CA MET A 245 3.61 9.78 -3.92
C MET A 245 4.60 8.64 -3.66
N ARG A 246 4.14 7.41 -3.57
CA ARG A 246 5.01 6.23 -3.45
C ARG A 246 5.97 6.09 -4.63
N ILE A 247 5.53 6.45 -5.84
CA ILE A 247 6.41 6.45 -7.02
C ILE A 247 7.48 7.54 -6.91
N VAL A 248 7.09 8.74 -6.48
CA VAL A 248 8.04 9.85 -6.31
C VAL A 248 9.15 9.45 -5.33
N TRP A 249 8.78 8.87 -4.19
CA TRP A 249 9.75 8.31 -3.25
C TRP A 249 10.58 7.17 -3.86
N GLY A 250 9.93 6.30 -4.66
CA GLY A 250 10.60 5.21 -5.36
C GLY A 250 11.70 5.69 -6.30
N VAL A 251 11.45 6.77 -7.06
CA VAL A 251 12.48 7.40 -7.92
C VAL A 251 13.62 7.97 -7.08
N ILE A 252 13.31 8.69 -5.99
CA ILE A 252 14.33 9.26 -5.10
C ILE A 252 15.23 8.15 -4.53
N PHE A 253 14.65 7.10 -3.99
CA PHE A 253 15.43 5.97 -3.43
C PHE A 253 16.13 5.16 -4.52
N GLY A 254 15.55 5.02 -5.71
CA GLY A 254 16.19 4.38 -6.85
C GLY A 254 17.51 5.09 -7.22
N VAL A 255 17.49 6.42 -7.35
CA VAL A 255 18.68 7.23 -7.61
C VAL A 255 19.70 7.08 -6.48
N MET A 256 19.27 7.08 -5.23
CA MET A 256 20.18 6.85 -4.08
C MET A 256 20.82 5.46 -4.09
N LEU A 257 20.16 4.47 -4.69
CA LEU A 257 20.66 3.10 -4.85
C LEU A 257 21.47 2.89 -6.14
N GLY A 258 21.71 3.96 -6.93
CA GLY A 258 22.54 3.92 -8.13
C GLY A 258 21.76 3.84 -9.45
N ASP A 259 20.44 4.01 -9.43
CA ASP A 259 19.66 4.15 -10.66
C ASP A 259 20.03 5.48 -11.38
N SER A 260 19.83 5.53 -12.70
CA SER A 260 20.10 6.73 -13.48
C SER A 260 19.26 7.91 -13.03
N LEU A 261 19.81 9.13 -13.20
CA LEU A 261 19.07 10.37 -12.91
C LEU A 261 17.80 10.46 -13.75
N PRO A 262 16.69 11.00 -13.17
CA PRO A 262 15.42 11.13 -13.87
C PRO A 262 15.56 12.01 -15.11
N ASN A 263 15.06 11.53 -16.23
CA ASN A 263 14.97 12.28 -17.48
C ASN A 263 13.82 13.32 -17.43
N MET A 264 13.69 14.15 -18.47
CA MET A 264 12.64 15.18 -18.52
C MET A 264 11.23 14.62 -18.46
N MET A 265 11.01 13.42 -19.00
CA MET A 265 9.70 12.75 -18.94
C MET A 265 9.37 12.30 -17.51
N THR A 266 10.34 11.73 -16.81
CA THR A 266 10.23 11.38 -15.39
C THR A 266 9.96 12.61 -14.52
N LEU A 267 10.69 13.71 -14.74
CA LEU A 267 10.48 14.97 -14.01
C LEU A 267 9.09 15.56 -14.26
N SER A 268 8.59 15.52 -15.49
CA SER A 268 7.22 15.95 -15.80
C SER A 268 6.18 15.08 -15.09
N GLY A 269 6.39 13.76 -15.06
CA GLY A 269 5.53 12.82 -14.33
C GLY A 269 5.50 13.08 -12.83
N ILE A 270 6.66 13.32 -12.20
CA ILE A 270 6.76 13.71 -10.79
C ILE A 270 5.95 14.99 -10.53
N THR A 271 6.09 15.99 -11.41
CA THR A 271 5.35 17.26 -11.30
C THR A 271 3.84 17.03 -11.35
N LEU A 272 3.35 16.21 -12.29
CA LEU A 272 1.92 15.88 -12.39
C LEU A 272 1.40 15.16 -11.12
N ILE A 273 2.17 14.27 -10.55
CA ILE A 273 1.81 13.57 -9.29
C ILE A 273 1.72 14.57 -8.14
N ILE A 274 2.69 15.48 -8.00
CA ILE A 274 2.69 16.50 -6.95
C ILE A 274 1.48 17.43 -7.13
N VAL A 275 1.21 17.89 -8.35
CA VAL A 275 0.03 18.73 -8.68
C VAL A 275 -1.26 17.98 -8.31
N SER A 276 -1.39 16.72 -8.69
CA SER A 276 -2.55 15.87 -8.31
C SER A 276 -2.72 15.81 -6.79
N GLY A 277 -1.66 15.54 -6.05
CA GLY A 277 -1.67 15.49 -4.59
C GLY A 277 -2.09 16.82 -3.96
N VAL A 278 -1.58 17.94 -4.46
CA VAL A 278 -1.96 19.29 -4.00
C VAL A 278 -3.42 19.59 -4.29
N LEU A 279 -3.92 19.29 -5.49
CA LEU A 279 -5.33 19.48 -5.86
C LEU A 279 -6.29 18.72 -4.94
N ILE A 280 -5.90 17.55 -4.46
CA ILE A 280 -6.70 16.73 -3.55
C ILE A 280 -6.57 17.20 -2.11
N ALA A 281 -5.37 17.50 -1.65
CA ALA A 281 -5.09 17.80 -0.25
C ALA A 281 -5.48 19.24 0.13
N MET A 282 -5.23 20.23 -0.73
CA MET A 282 -5.42 21.65 -0.45
C MET A 282 -6.84 22.02 -0.01
N PRO A 283 -7.93 21.60 -0.69
CA PRO A 283 -9.28 21.93 -0.26
C PRO A 283 -9.62 21.40 1.13
N VAL A 284 -9.05 20.24 1.51
CA VAL A 284 -9.28 19.62 2.83
C VAL A 284 -8.56 20.44 3.91
N PHE A 285 -7.30 20.79 3.67
CA PHE A 285 -6.54 21.64 4.60
C PHE A 285 -7.19 23.02 4.79
N LEU A 286 -7.67 23.63 3.71
CA LEU A 286 -8.35 24.94 3.80
C LEU A 286 -9.67 24.87 4.60
N GLN A 287 -10.42 23.77 4.47
CA GLN A 287 -11.64 23.57 5.25
C GLN A 287 -11.33 23.37 6.73
N ASP A 288 -10.33 22.56 7.05
CA ASP A 288 -9.92 22.31 8.43
C ASP A 288 -9.35 23.58 9.08
N TYR A 289 -8.55 24.35 8.35
CA TYR A 289 -8.04 25.66 8.81
C TYR A 289 -9.17 26.64 9.12
N LYS A 290 -10.17 26.75 8.22
CA LYS A 290 -11.36 27.60 8.47
C LYS A 290 -12.14 27.17 9.71
N LYS A 291 -12.33 25.86 9.92
CA LYS A 291 -12.98 25.32 11.12
C LYS A 291 -12.20 25.65 12.38
N TYR A 292 -10.88 25.52 12.36
CA TYR A 292 -10.00 25.86 13.47
C TYR A 292 -10.09 27.36 13.83
N LYS A 293 -9.97 28.23 12.82
CA LYS A 293 -10.08 29.68 12.99
C LYS A 293 -11.43 30.10 13.58
N ASN A 294 -12.52 29.49 13.09
CA ASN A 294 -13.88 29.79 13.61
C ASN A 294 -14.09 29.25 15.04
N LYS A 295 -13.36 28.23 15.47
CA LYS A 295 -13.42 27.71 16.83
C LYS A 295 -12.59 28.52 17.80
N SER A 296 -11.50 29.12 17.36
CA SER A 296 -10.67 30.05 18.17
C SER A 296 -11.25 31.45 18.32
N LEU A 297 -12.25 31.80 17.51
CA LEU A 297 -12.96 33.09 17.57
C LEU A 297 -14.29 33.02 18.34
N LYS A 298 -14.67 31.87 18.88
CA LYS A 298 -15.79 31.75 19.82
C LYS A 298 -15.23 31.85 21.23
N PRO A 299 -15.65 32.91 22.00
CA PRO A 299 -15.23 33.10 23.38
C PRO A 299 -15.66 31.98 24.31
#